data_a8b87605af74c27b03692b5f8c5c0350
#
_entry.id   a8b87605af74c27b03692b5f8c5c0350
#
_cell.length_a   1.000
_cell.length_b   1.000
_cell.length_c   1.000
_cell.angle_alpha   90.00
_cell.angle_beta   90.00
_cell.angle_gamma   90.00
#
_symmetry.space_group_name_H-M   'P 1'
#
loop_
_entity.id
_entity.type
_entity.pdbx_description
1 polymer ?
#
loop_
_entity_poly.entity_id
_entity_poly.type
_entity_poly.pdbx_seq_one_letter_code
_entity_poly.pdbx_strand_id
1 'polypeptide(L)'
;DSEEDDSKLKETKHIKELTSEQKAIFSYFIPVKGMEDQICKAYNAVLDHFNRKENASTGNLIIQGEQGCGKTMLATSFIKVLQKDGEQLTGKMGKIDAAALNKKDVQQVVRKITGGCLIIERAGDIDRSIAAQLSFLMEHDITGTLYILEDTSKGIKKALSMDCLLYTSDAADEG
;
A
#
# COMPACT_ATOMS: atom_id res chain seq x y z
N ASP A 1 -41.05 3.40 -16.82
CA ASP A 1 -39.97 4.38 -16.67
C ASP A 1 -38.80 3.73 -15.98
N SER A 2 -37.98 3.13 -16.78
CA SER A 2 -36.72 2.57 -16.33
C SER A 2 -35.73 3.72 -16.09
N GLU A 3 -35.53 4.11 -14.87
CA GLU A 3 -34.33 4.83 -14.50
C GLU A 3 -33.16 3.85 -14.68
N GLU A 4 -32.55 3.92 -15.83
CA GLU A 4 -31.26 3.31 -16.06
C GLU A 4 -30.31 3.95 -15.06
N ASP A 5 -29.98 3.21 -14.03
CA ASP A 5 -28.91 3.49 -13.11
C ASP A 5 -27.61 3.45 -13.90
N ASP A 6 -27.28 4.58 -14.50
CA ASP A 6 -26.06 4.81 -15.25
C ASP A 6 -24.92 5.05 -14.25
N SER A 7 -24.73 4.11 -13.35
CA SER A 7 -23.51 3.99 -12.59
C SER A 7 -22.41 3.50 -13.56
N LYS A 8 -21.97 4.39 -14.45
CA LYS A 8 -20.74 4.19 -15.18
C LYS A 8 -19.65 3.98 -14.16
N LEU A 9 -19.37 2.72 -13.85
CA LEU A 9 -18.09 2.30 -13.33
C LEU A 9 -17.04 2.99 -14.22
N LYS A 10 -16.39 4.01 -13.68
CA LYS A 10 -15.26 4.62 -14.38
C LYS A 10 -14.29 3.47 -14.64
N GLU A 11 -14.23 3.03 -15.91
CA GLU A 11 -13.22 2.06 -16.30
C GLU A 11 -11.88 2.59 -15.85
N THR A 12 -11.26 1.88 -14.93
CA THR A 12 -9.94 2.20 -14.46
C THR A 12 -9.00 2.05 -15.63
N LYS A 13 -8.48 3.14 -16.16
CA LYS A 13 -7.44 3.06 -17.16
C LYS A 13 -6.17 2.59 -16.48
N HIS A 14 -5.87 1.31 -16.62
CA HIS A 14 -4.55 0.79 -16.30
C HIS A 14 -3.49 1.52 -17.11
N ILE A 15 -2.43 1.94 -16.46
CA ILE A 15 -1.28 2.53 -17.13
C ILE A 15 -0.36 1.41 -17.63
N LYS A 16 0.21 1.59 -18.83
CA LYS A 16 1.23 0.70 -19.38
C LYS A 16 2.64 1.21 -19.10
N GLU A 17 2.77 2.51 -18.99
CA GLU A 17 4.01 3.19 -18.64
C GLU A 17 3.71 4.43 -17.81
N LEU A 18 4.70 4.89 -17.07
CA LEU A 18 4.58 6.08 -16.25
C LEU A 18 4.60 7.34 -17.11
N THR A 19 3.81 8.33 -16.73
CA THR A 19 3.89 9.66 -17.33
C THR A 19 5.21 10.35 -16.98
N SER A 20 5.56 11.43 -17.68
CA SER A 20 6.77 12.20 -17.38
C SER A 20 6.79 12.71 -15.94
N GLU A 21 5.65 13.15 -15.43
CA GLU A 21 5.52 13.61 -14.03
C GLU A 21 5.72 12.48 -13.02
N GLN A 22 5.12 11.32 -13.28
CA GLN A 22 5.30 10.14 -12.44
C GLN A 22 6.75 9.66 -12.47
N LYS A 23 7.40 9.63 -13.63
CA LYS A 23 8.83 9.30 -13.76
C LYS A 23 9.72 10.25 -12.95
N ALA A 24 9.37 11.52 -12.90
CA ALA A 24 10.11 12.49 -12.09
C ALA A 24 10.02 12.15 -10.59
N ILE A 25 8.85 11.74 -10.12
CA ILE A 25 8.65 11.33 -8.72
C ILE A 25 9.42 10.05 -8.39
N PHE A 26 9.44 9.09 -9.31
CA PHE A 26 10.16 7.82 -9.16
C PHE A 26 11.59 7.85 -9.75
N SER A 27 12.17 9.02 -9.98
CA SER A 27 13.42 9.18 -10.75
C SER A 27 14.59 8.35 -10.24
N TYR A 28 14.67 8.14 -8.93
CA TYR A 28 15.72 7.32 -8.32
C TYR A 28 15.62 5.83 -8.73
N PHE A 29 14.41 5.34 -8.97
CA PHE A 29 14.14 3.93 -9.23
C PHE A 29 14.04 3.58 -10.71
N ILE A 30 13.66 4.54 -11.56
CA ILE A 30 13.45 4.30 -13.00
C ILE A 30 14.66 3.66 -13.70
N PRO A 31 15.92 4.05 -13.39
CA PRO A 31 17.09 3.42 -14.02
C PRO A 31 17.30 1.94 -13.65
N VAL A 32 16.66 1.46 -12.58
CA VAL A 32 16.79 0.06 -12.15
C VAL A 32 15.99 -0.82 -13.10
N LYS A 33 16.64 -1.81 -13.70
CA LYS A 33 16.02 -2.69 -14.68
C LYS A 33 14.80 -3.40 -14.11
N GLY A 34 13.68 -3.31 -14.82
CA GLY A 34 12.40 -3.95 -14.44
C GLY A 34 11.62 -3.20 -13.38
N MET A 35 12.16 -2.16 -12.76
CA MET A 35 11.49 -1.45 -11.68
C MET A 35 10.28 -0.66 -12.18
N GLU A 36 10.38 -0.02 -13.33
CA GLU A 36 9.24 0.72 -13.91
C GLU A 36 8.03 -0.19 -14.12
N ASP A 37 8.23 -1.40 -14.65
CA ASP A 37 7.15 -2.37 -14.85
C ASP A 37 6.52 -2.80 -13.53
N GLN A 38 7.33 -3.04 -12.51
CA GLN A 38 6.84 -3.39 -11.17
C GLN A 38 6.04 -2.24 -10.54
N ILE A 39 6.50 -1.02 -10.69
CA ILE A 39 5.79 0.17 -10.21
C ILE A 39 4.44 0.31 -10.91
N CYS A 40 4.39 0.13 -12.24
CA CYS A 40 3.15 0.18 -12.99
C CYS A 40 2.14 -0.88 -12.52
N LYS A 41 2.59 -2.12 -12.32
CA LYS A 41 1.73 -3.21 -11.82
C LYS A 41 1.17 -2.91 -10.43
N ALA A 42 2.02 -2.46 -9.52
CA ALA A 42 1.61 -2.12 -8.16
C ALA A 42 0.63 -0.93 -8.16
N TYR A 43 0.90 0.07 -8.95
CA TYR A 43 0.03 1.24 -9.12
C TYR A 43 -1.35 0.84 -9.62
N ASN A 44 -1.42 0.02 -10.67
CA ASN A 44 -2.68 -0.44 -11.24
C ASN A 44 -3.48 -1.28 -10.24
N ALA A 45 -2.82 -2.13 -9.47
CA ALA A 45 -3.48 -2.95 -8.45
C ALA A 45 -4.11 -2.08 -7.34
N VAL A 46 -3.42 -1.03 -6.91
CA VAL A 46 -3.95 -0.08 -5.92
C VAL A 46 -5.12 0.72 -6.48
N LEU A 47 -5.05 1.16 -7.74
CA LEU A 47 -6.16 1.85 -8.39
C LEU A 47 -7.41 0.96 -8.48
N ASP A 48 -7.24 -0.30 -8.86
CA ASP A 48 -8.35 -1.26 -8.93
C ASP A 48 -9.02 -1.41 -7.57
N HIS A 49 -8.23 -1.53 -6.52
CA HIS A 49 -8.73 -1.61 -5.15
C HIS A 49 -9.59 -0.38 -4.79
N PHE A 50 -9.09 0.83 -5.03
CA PHE A 50 -9.83 2.05 -4.71
C PHE A 50 -11.12 2.17 -5.52
N ASN A 51 -11.11 1.78 -6.79
CA ASN A 51 -12.29 1.87 -7.66
C ASN A 51 -13.37 0.86 -7.32
N ARG A 52 -13.00 -0.32 -6.82
CA ARG A 52 -13.95 -1.34 -6.38
C ARG A 52 -14.55 -1.04 -5.02
N LYS A 53 -14.02 -0.06 -4.30
CA LYS A 53 -14.45 0.30 -2.93
C LYS A 53 -14.44 -0.91 -1.99
N GLU A 54 -13.44 -1.75 -2.14
CA GLU A 54 -13.23 -2.89 -1.26
C GLU A 54 -12.71 -2.43 0.11
N ASN A 55 -12.74 -3.31 1.10
CA ASN A 55 -12.16 -3.00 2.40
C ASN A 55 -10.63 -2.99 2.33
N ALA A 56 -9.97 -2.51 3.38
CA ALA A 56 -8.53 -2.32 3.41
C ALA A 56 -7.71 -3.61 3.60
N SER A 57 -8.33 -4.78 3.57
CA SER A 57 -7.60 -6.06 3.65
C SER A 57 -6.96 -6.47 2.33
N THR A 58 -7.32 -5.81 1.25
CA THR A 58 -6.79 -6.08 -0.10
C THR A 58 -6.23 -4.80 -0.72
N GLY A 59 -5.44 -4.92 -1.77
CA GLY A 59 -4.90 -3.79 -2.51
C GLY A 59 -3.72 -3.08 -1.85
N ASN A 60 -3.19 -3.61 -0.76
CA ASN A 60 -2.05 -3.03 -0.05
C ASN A 60 -0.74 -3.32 -0.77
N LEU A 61 0.27 -2.50 -0.51
CA LEU A 61 1.59 -2.64 -1.12
C LEU A 61 2.56 -3.37 -0.21
N ILE A 62 3.39 -4.21 -0.82
CA ILE A 62 4.58 -4.76 -0.19
C ILE A 62 5.80 -4.21 -0.91
N ILE A 63 6.75 -3.68 -0.15
CA ILE A 63 8.05 -3.25 -0.65
C ILE A 63 9.12 -4.06 0.05
N GLN A 64 9.84 -4.86 -0.71
CA GLN A 64 10.94 -5.66 -0.18
C GLN A 64 12.27 -5.26 -0.81
N GLY A 65 13.29 -5.30 -0.02
CA GLY A 65 14.66 -4.97 -0.45
C GLY A 65 15.61 -5.02 0.73
N GLU A 66 16.89 -4.98 0.43
CA GLU A 66 17.92 -4.95 1.45
C GLU A 66 17.84 -3.67 2.29
N GLN A 67 18.38 -3.72 3.49
CA GLN A 67 18.42 -2.56 4.36
C GLN A 67 19.20 -1.42 3.69
N GLY A 68 18.63 -0.22 3.72
CA GLY A 68 19.24 0.96 3.13
C GLY A 68 19.05 1.12 1.63
N CYS A 69 18.26 0.29 0.96
CA CYS A 69 18.06 0.37 -0.49
C CYS A 69 16.97 1.39 -0.93
N GLY A 70 16.37 2.12 0.00
CA GLY A 70 15.40 3.18 -0.33
C GLY A 70 13.93 2.75 -0.30
N LYS A 71 13.58 1.70 0.44
CA LYS A 71 12.18 1.22 0.53
C LYS A 71 11.21 2.31 0.98
N THR A 72 11.57 3.08 1.99
CA THR A 72 10.71 4.17 2.49
C THR A 72 10.58 5.29 1.44
N MET A 73 11.62 5.58 0.70
CA MET A 73 11.57 6.54 -0.41
C MET A 73 10.61 6.05 -1.51
N LEU A 74 10.64 4.76 -1.83
CA LEU A 74 9.72 4.18 -2.82
C LEU A 74 8.27 4.28 -2.32
N ALA A 75 8.01 3.93 -1.08
CA ALA A 75 6.69 4.05 -0.45
C ALA A 75 6.15 5.48 -0.52
N THR A 76 6.96 6.45 -0.12
CA THR A 76 6.59 7.87 -0.17
C THR A 76 6.34 8.34 -1.59
N SER A 77 7.10 7.86 -2.56
CA SER A 77 6.89 8.18 -3.98
C SER A 77 5.55 7.65 -4.50
N PHE A 78 5.17 6.41 -4.14
CA PHE A 78 3.84 5.88 -4.44
C PHE A 78 2.72 6.75 -3.88
N ILE A 79 2.86 7.16 -2.63
CA ILE A 79 1.83 7.99 -1.99
C ILE A 79 1.70 9.33 -2.69
N LYS A 80 2.81 9.97 -3.04
CA LYS A 80 2.79 11.24 -3.80
C LYS A 80 2.06 11.11 -5.12
N VAL A 81 2.32 10.04 -5.87
CA VAL A 81 1.65 9.80 -7.15
C VAL A 81 0.15 9.56 -6.95
N LEU A 82 -0.22 8.73 -5.98
CA LEU A 82 -1.62 8.45 -5.68
C LEU A 82 -2.39 9.69 -5.22
N GLN A 83 -1.78 10.55 -4.44
CA GLN A 83 -2.38 11.80 -4.00
C GLN A 83 -2.53 12.81 -5.15
N LYS A 84 -1.59 12.82 -6.09
CA LYS A 84 -1.57 13.74 -7.20
C LYS A 84 -2.53 13.33 -8.32
N ASP A 85 -2.60 12.04 -8.64
CA ASP A 85 -3.35 11.52 -9.78
C ASP A 85 -4.81 11.20 -9.44
N GLY A 86 -5.19 11.25 -8.19
CA GLY A 86 -6.53 10.95 -7.75
C GLY A 86 -6.89 11.67 -6.46
N GLU A 87 -8.16 11.63 -6.13
CA GLU A 87 -8.69 12.17 -4.87
C GLU A 87 -8.60 11.14 -3.73
N GLN A 88 -7.83 10.11 -3.94
CA GLN A 88 -7.61 9.04 -2.97
C GLN A 88 -6.55 9.49 -1.95
N LEU A 89 -6.48 8.83 -0.82
CA LEU A 89 -5.51 9.12 0.22
C LEU A 89 -5.56 10.58 0.71
N THR A 90 -6.77 11.02 1.07
CA THR A 90 -6.99 12.36 1.62
C THR A 90 -6.68 12.47 3.11
N GLY A 91 -6.50 11.33 3.77
CA GLY A 91 -6.18 11.27 5.19
C GLY A 91 -4.70 11.49 5.47
N LYS A 92 -4.32 11.29 6.72
CA LYS A 92 -2.94 11.46 7.18
C LYS A 92 -2.06 10.29 6.76
N MET A 93 -0.79 10.60 6.54
CA MET A 93 0.26 9.59 6.40
C MET A 93 0.90 9.30 7.74
N GLY A 94 1.04 8.01 8.05
CA GLY A 94 1.78 7.54 9.20
C GLY A 94 2.89 6.58 8.79
N LYS A 95 3.99 6.61 9.52
CA LYS A 95 5.08 5.65 9.38
C LYS A 95 5.45 5.14 10.76
N ILE A 96 5.51 3.83 10.90
CA ILE A 96 5.82 3.19 12.18
C ILE A 96 6.65 1.93 11.95
N ASP A 97 7.61 1.71 12.83
CA ASP A 97 8.33 0.45 12.93
C ASP A 97 7.44 -0.62 13.57
N ALA A 98 7.46 -1.84 13.04
CA ALA A 98 6.63 -2.93 13.56
C ALA A 98 6.88 -3.20 15.05
N ALA A 99 8.13 -3.14 15.51
CA ALA A 99 8.45 -3.30 16.93
C ALA A 99 7.81 -2.21 17.80
N ALA A 100 7.74 -0.98 17.30
CA ALA A 100 7.04 0.10 17.98
C ALA A 100 5.52 -0.10 17.95
N LEU A 101 4.97 -0.57 16.84
CA LEU A 101 3.55 -0.87 16.70
C LEU A 101 3.10 -1.94 17.69
N ASN A 102 3.94 -2.93 17.97
CA ASN A 102 3.67 -3.99 18.94
C ASN A 102 3.38 -3.46 20.36
N LYS A 103 3.85 -2.25 20.67
CA LYS A 103 3.70 -1.61 21.99
C LYS A 103 2.60 -0.56 22.03
N LYS A 104 1.87 -0.38 20.94
CA LYS A 104 0.83 0.65 20.83
C LYS A 104 -0.57 0.03 20.74
N ASP A 105 -1.56 0.88 21.01
CA ASP A 105 -2.95 0.58 20.69
C ASP A 105 -3.16 0.70 19.18
N VAL A 106 -3.25 -0.45 18.51
CA VAL A 106 -3.38 -0.52 17.05
C VAL A 106 -4.61 0.22 16.56
N GLN A 107 -5.72 0.13 17.30
CA GLN A 107 -6.97 0.82 16.95
C GLN A 107 -6.78 2.35 16.90
N GLN A 108 -6.05 2.91 17.85
CA GLN A 108 -5.76 4.35 17.86
C GLN A 108 -4.83 4.76 16.71
N VAL A 109 -3.82 3.94 16.41
CA VAL A 109 -2.91 4.19 15.29
C VAL A 109 -3.68 4.22 13.98
N VAL A 110 -4.50 3.21 13.72
CA VAL A 110 -5.31 3.10 12.49
C VAL A 110 -6.31 4.26 12.39
N ARG A 111 -6.95 4.60 13.49
CA ARG A 111 -7.94 5.68 13.52
C ARG A 111 -7.36 7.03 13.10
N LYS A 112 -6.10 7.30 13.46
CA LYS A 112 -5.40 8.56 13.10
C LYS A 112 -5.10 8.69 11.62
N ILE A 113 -4.97 7.58 10.89
CA ILE A 113 -4.59 7.57 9.47
C ILE A 113 -5.75 7.16 8.55
N THR A 114 -6.97 7.13 9.06
CA THR A 114 -8.15 6.74 8.30
C THR A 114 -8.27 7.55 7.01
N GLY A 115 -8.43 6.85 5.88
CA GLY A 115 -8.48 7.45 4.54
C GLY A 115 -7.13 7.90 4.00
N GLY A 116 -6.06 7.69 4.74
CA GLY A 116 -4.70 8.00 4.34
C GLY A 116 -3.85 6.74 4.11
N CYS A 117 -2.66 6.72 4.69
CA CYS A 117 -1.74 5.60 4.52
C CYS A 117 -0.94 5.32 5.79
N LEU A 118 -0.71 4.05 6.07
CA LEU A 118 0.21 3.60 7.11
C LEU A 118 1.34 2.79 6.48
N ILE A 119 2.57 3.26 6.67
CA ILE A 119 3.78 2.55 6.30
C ILE A 119 4.29 1.81 7.53
N ILE A 120 4.40 0.49 7.44
CA ILE A 120 4.93 -0.36 8.51
C ILE A 120 6.31 -0.85 8.08
N GLU A 121 7.34 -0.31 8.73
CA GLU A 121 8.72 -0.69 8.49
C GLU A 121 9.09 -1.93 9.29
N ARG A 122 10.02 -2.74 8.76
CA ARG A 122 10.44 -4.01 9.37
C ARG A 122 9.23 -4.89 9.75
N ALA A 123 8.34 -5.06 8.79
CA ALA A 123 7.05 -5.72 8.97
C ALA A 123 7.18 -7.15 9.54
N GLY A 124 8.31 -7.83 9.30
CA GLY A 124 8.57 -9.15 9.87
C GLY A 124 8.70 -9.19 11.39
N ASP A 125 8.90 -8.05 12.03
CA ASP A 125 9.00 -7.92 13.49
C ASP A 125 7.64 -7.73 14.17
N ILE A 126 6.55 -7.71 13.41
CA ILE A 126 5.21 -7.59 13.98
C ILE A 126 4.86 -8.83 14.81
N ASP A 127 4.29 -8.63 15.99
CA ASP A 127 3.77 -9.72 16.80
C ASP A 127 2.49 -10.28 16.18
N ARG A 128 2.29 -11.59 16.31
CA ARG A 128 1.11 -12.26 15.75
C ARG A 128 -0.20 -11.66 16.26
N SER A 129 -0.27 -11.31 17.54
CA SER A 129 -1.47 -10.68 18.14
C SER A 129 -1.75 -9.31 17.55
N ILE A 130 -0.70 -8.53 17.27
CA ILE A 130 -0.82 -7.20 16.64
C ILE A 130 -1.21 -7.36 15.18
N ALA A 131 -0.64 -8.31 14.46
CA ALA A 131 -1.02 -8.63 13.10
C ALA A 131 -2.51 -9.01 13.00
N ALA A 132 -3.01 -9.81 13.94
CA ALA A 132 -4.43 -10.19 14.00
C ALA A 132 -5.35 -8.98 14.23
N GLN A 133 -4.99 -8.09 15.15
CA GLN A 133 -5.75 -6.85 15.40
C GLN A 133 -5.75 -5.95 14.18
N LEU A 134 -4.60 -5.78 13.55
CA LEU A 134 -4.46 -4.96 12.34
C LEU A 134 -5.32 -5.54 11.20
N SER A 135 -5.26 -6.83 10.97
CA SER A 135 -6.05 -7.53 9.96
C SER A 135 -7.55 -7.34 10.18
N PHE A 136 -8.02 -7.46 11.40
CA PHE A 136 -9.41 -7.23 11.77
C PHE A 136 -9.85 -5.80 11.43
N LEU A 137 -9.05 -4.80 11.78
CA LEU A 137 -9.33 -3.40 11.48
C LEU A 137 -9.34 -3.12 9.97
N MET A 138 -8.41 -3.73 9.24
CA MET A 138 -8.34 -3.61 7.78
C MET A 138 -9.59 -4.19 7.10
N GLU A 139 -10.09 -5.33 7.55
CA GLU A 139 -11.30 -5.96 7.00
C GLU A 139 -12.56 -5.11 7.18
N HIS A 140 -12.60 -4.27 8.19
CA HIS A 140 -13.73 -3.40 8.50
C HIS A 140 -13.55 -1.96 8.00
N ASP A 141 -12.41 -1.65 7.41
CA ASP A 141 -12.11 -0.31 6.91
C ASP A 141 -12.47 -0.18 5.43
N ILE A 142 -13.50 0.60 5.15
CA ILE A 142 -13.96 0.92 3.79
C ILE A 142 -13.65 2.36 3.38
N THR A 143 -12.78 3.04 4.13
CA THR A 143 -12.47 4.47 3.91
C THR A 143 -11.42 4.72 2.84
N GLY A 144 -10.83 3.67 2.26
CA GLY A 144 -9.80 3.79 1.25
C GLY A 144 -8.39 3.97 1.84
N THR A 145 -8.17 3.55 3.07
CA THR A 145 -6.85 3.55 3.70
C THR A 145 -5.92 2.55 3.01
N LEU A 146 -4.70 2.99 2.71
CA LEU A 146 -3.65 2.15 2.13
C LEU A 146 -2.64 1.74 3.19
N TYR A 147 -2.28 0.47 3.21
CA TYR A 147 -1.22 -0.06 4.06
C TYR A 147 -0.04 -0.46 3.20
N ILE A 148 1.16 -0.07 3.61
CA ILE A 148 2.42 -0.43 2.94
C ILE A 148 3.30 -1.15 3.93
N LEU A 149 3.67 -2.40 3.62
CA LEU A 149 4.60 -3.21 4.41
C LEU A 149 5.99 -3.15 3.78
N GLU A 150 6.98 -2.82 4.56
CA GLU A 150 8.39 -2.75 4.14
C GLU A 150 9.23 -3.72 4.96
N ASP A 151 10.07 -4.51 4.30
CA ASP A 151 11.09 -5.31 4.94
C ASP A 151 12.06 -5.91 3.90
N THR A 152 13.03 -6.65 4.38
CA THR A 152 13.79 -7.58 3.54
C THR A 152 12.87 -8.71 3.04
N SER A 153 13.32 -9.46 2.02
CA SER A 153 12.58 -10.62 1.52
C SER A 153 12.26 -11.61 2.65
N LYS A 154 13.21 -11.86 3.55
CA LYS A 154 13.02 -12.74 4.70
C LYS A 154 11.95 -12.20 5.66
N GLY A 155 12.00 -10.91 5.95
CA GLY A 155 11.02 -10.25 6.83
C GLY A 155 9.62 -10.26 6.24
N ILE A 156 9.48 -10.00 4.94
CA ILE A 156 8.18 -10.08 4.26
C ILE A 156 7.61 -11.50 4.30
N LYS A 157 8.42 -12.52 4.04
CA LYS A 157 7.98 -13.92 4.17
C LYS A 157 7.49 -14.24 5.56
N LYS A 158 8.20 -13.76 6.59
CA LYS A 158 7.79 -13.94 7.98
C LYS A 158 6.45 -13.25 8.29
N ALA A 159 6.27 -11.99 7.83
CA ALA A 159 5.02 -11.28 8.02
C ALA A 159 3.85 -11.98 7.32
N LEU A 160 4.03 -12.41 6.06
CA LEU A 160 2.99 -13.07 5.28
C LEU A 160 2.70 -14.50 5.73
N SER A 161 3.60 -15.13 6.49
CA SER A 161 3.35 -16.45 7.09
C SER A 161 2.38 -16.40 8.26
N MET A 162 2.06 -15.22 8.76
CA MET A 162 1.02 -15.02 9.75
C MET A 162 -0.34 -15.09 9.06
N ASP A 163 -1.19 -16.04 9.46
CA ASP A 163 -2.46 -16.35 8.79
C ASP A 163 -3.44 -15.18 8.69
N CYS A 164 -3.21 -14.15 9.48
CA CYS A 164 -4.09 -12.98 9.59
C CYS A 164 -3.70 -11.81 8.71
N LEU A 165 -2.47 -11.74 8.19
CA LEU A 165 -2.07 -10.70 7.23
C LEU A 165 -2.33 -11.19 5.81
N LEU A 166 -3.47 -10.78 5.26
CA LEU A 166 -3.99 -11.28 4.01
C LEU A 166 -3.73 -10.32 2.85
N TYR A 167 -3.65 -10.85 1.66
CA TYR A 167 -3.88 -10.28 0.35
C TYR A 167 -3.35 -8.85 0.13
N THR A 168 -2.10 -8.77 -0.16
CA THR A 168 -1.46 -7.54 -0.60
C THR A 168 -1.38 -7.50 -2.13
N SER A 169 -1.21 -6.31 -2.68
CA SER A 169 -0.87 -6.12 -4.10
C SER A 169 0.51 -6.70 -4.41
N ASP A 170 0.83 -6.80 -5.70
CA ASP A 170 2.14 -7.25 -6.14
C ASP A 170 3.26 -6.48 -5.44
N ALA A 171 4.27 -7.23 -5.00
CA ALA A 171 5.44 -6.65 -4.36
C ALA A 171 6.29 -5.86 -5.37
N ALA A 172 6.72 -4.67 -4.99
CA ALA A 172 7.82 -4.01 -5.64
C ALA A 172 9.11 -4.59 -5.07
N ASP A 173 9.88 -5.29 -5.90
CA ASP A 173 11.12 -5.97 -5.50
C ASP A 173 12.31 -5.20 -6.03
N GLU A 174 13.14 -4.70 -5.11
CA GLU A 174 14.47 -4.14 -5.39
C GLU A 174 15.52 -5.23 -5.23
N GLY A 175 15.46 -6.21 -6.05
CA GLY A 175 16.46 -7.27 -6.07
C GLY A 175 17.72 -6.90 -6.80
#